data_96cf54b775bf9cf87f891ee5f6bae82c
#
_entry.id   96cf54b775bf9cf87f891ee5f6bae82c
#
_cell.length_a   1.000
_cell.length_b   1.000
_cell.length_c   1.000
_cell.angle_alpha   90.00
_cell.angle_beta   90.00
_cell.angle_gamma   90.00
#
_symmetry.space_group_name_H-M   'P 1'
#
loop_
_entity.id
_entity.type
_entity.pdbx_description
1 polymer ?
#
loop_
_entity_poly.entity_id
_entity_poly.type
_entity_poly.pdbx_seq_one_letter_code
_entity_poly.pdbx_strand_id
1 'polypeptide(L)'
;MINLYDNNIEDNVLRQMYNILIENLFITYPDFLKEKNKHDNKENYDMWTNMIKETKNYKVITYTENNRVIGFLNYCIIEGNLWISEVQIKNDYKNKGILKKLIKKFALLDEIKKYDSITIHINDNNNVSKKVFTHIGFKPTSNTLYKISMKDIIKWLEL
;
A
#
# COMPACT_ATOMS: atom_id res chain seq x y z
N MET A 1 -3.43 -9.04 13.83
CA MET A 1 -3.46 -7.71 14.50
C MET A 1 -3.25 -6.61 13.46
N ILE A 2 -3.85 -5.43 13.67
CA ILE A 2 -3.63 -4.27 12.78
C ILE A 2 -2.99 -3.15 13.59
N ASN A 3 -1.87 -2.63 13.10
CA ASN A 3 -1.12 -1.55 13.73
C ASN A 3 -1.07 -0.34 12.81
N LEU A 4 -1.10 0.86 13.39
CA LEU A 4 -0.89 2.13 12.69
C LEU A 4 0.43 2.73 13.19
N TYR A 5 1.25 3.16 12.26
CA TYR A 5 2.51 3.84 12.53
C TYR A 5 2.52 5.22 11.85
N ASP A 6 2.95 6.20 12.60
CA ASP A 6 3.49 7.44 12.04
C ASP A 6 4.90 7.16 11.49
N ASN A 7 5.73 8.17 11.30
CA ASN A 7 7.08 8.00 10.72
C ASN A 7 8.07 7.20 11.58
N ASN A 8 7.71 6.88 12.83
CA ASN A 8 8.58 6.18 13.76
C ASN A 8 8.27 4.66 13.73
N ILE A 9 8.82 3.97 12.73
CA ILE A 9 8.63 2.53 12.53
C ILE A 9 9.95 1.83 12.86
N GLU A 10 9.88 0.76 13.62
CA GLU A 10 11.04 -0.09 13.93
C GLU A 10 11.65 -0.71 12.65
N ASP A 11 12.96 -0.77 12.57
CA ASP A 11 13.67 -1.31 11.40
C ASP A 11 13.28 -2.76 11.08
N ASN A 12 13.01 -3.57 12.10
CA ASN A 12 12.51 -4.93 11.89
C ASN A 12 11.16 -4.98 11.15
N VAL A 13 10.26 -4.07 11.43
CA VAL A 13 8.96 -3.96 10.73
C VAL A 13 9.20 -3.50 9.28
N LEU A 14 10.02 -2.47 9.09
CA LEU A 14 10.37 -1.96 7.76
C LEU A 14 11.04 -3.04 6.90
N ARG A 15 11.95 -3.84 7.47
CA ARG A 15 12.60 -4.95 6.77
C ARG A 15 11.61 -6.01 6.30
N GLN A 16 10.66 -6.38 7.15
CA GLN A 16 9.60 -7.32 6.78
C GLN A 16 8.71 -6.77 5.67
N MET A 17 8.32 -5.50 5.74
CA MET A 17 7.53 -4.83 4.70
C MET A 17 8.29 -4.80 3.36
N TYR A 18 9.57 -4.41 3.39
CA TYR A 18 10.41 -4.37 2.19
C TYR A 18 10.56 -5.74 1.54
N ASN A 19 10.74 -6.79 2.31
CA ASN A 19 10.80 -8.16 1.78
C ASN A 19 9.52 -8.55 1.05
N ILE A 20 8.34 -8.17 1.57
CA ILE A 20 7.06 -8.40 0.88
C ILE A 20 6.99 -7.63 -0.44
N LEU A 21 7.41 -6.37 -0.44
CA LEU A 21 7.49 -5.54 -1.65
C LEU A 21 8.36 -6.20 -2.71
N ILE A 22 9.58 -6.58 -2.36
CA ILE A 22 10.53 -7.20 -3.29
C ILE A 22 10.02 -8.54 -3.84
N GLU A 23 9.46 -9.40 -2.99
CA GLU A 23 8.83 -10.66 -3.44
C GLU A 23 7.72 -10.41 -4.46
N ASN A 24 6.84 -9.44 -4.18
CA ASN A 24 5.74 -9.11 -5.09
C ASN A 24 6.20 -8.46 -6.39
N LEU A 25 7.26 -7.65 -6.37
CA LEU A 25 7.84 -7.08 -7.59
C LEU A 25 8.39 -8.17 -8.50
N PHE A 26 9.05 -9.19 -7.97
CA PHE A 26 9.55 -10.31 -8.77
C PHE A 26 8.42 -11.15 -9.37
N ILE A 27 7.29 -11.31 -8.68
CA ILE A 27 6.12 -12.01 -9.20
C ILE A 27 5.44 -11.19 -10.30
N THR A 28 5.30 -9.89 -10.09
CA THR A 28 4.60 -8.98 -11.04
C THR A 28 5.44 -8.70 -12.29
N TYR A 29 6.75 -8.62 -12.12
CA TYR A 29 7.73 -8.27 -13.17
C TYR A 29 8.84 -9.32 -13.21
N PRO A 30 8.65 -10.44 -13.91
CA PRO A 30 9.62 -11.56 -13.95
C PRO A 30 11.03 -11.15 -14.43
N ASP A 31 11.14 -10.11 -15.25
CA ASP A 31 12.42 -9.60 -15.72
C ASP A 31 13.27 -9.01 -14.59
N PHE A 32 12.66 -8.57 -13.49
CA PHE A 32 13.36 -8.19 -12.26
C PHE A 32 14.19 -9.33 -11.65
N LEU A 33 13.80 -10.59 -11.86
CA LEU A 33 14.59 -11.74 -11.40
C LEU A 33 16.00 -11.78 -12.00
N LYS A 34 16.16 -11.31 -13.23
CA LYS A 34 17.46 -11.27 -13.92
C LYS A 34 18.38 -10.20 -13.32
N GLU A 35 17.81 -9.23 -12.62
CA GLU A 35 18.50 -8.10 -12.04
C GLU A 35 18.30 -7.99 -10.51
N LYS A 36 18.04 -9.14 -9.83
CA LYS A 36 17.70 -9.17 -8.39
C LYS A 36 18.68 -8.34 -7.54
N ASN A 37 19.98 -8.52 -7.75
CA ASN A 37 21.01 -7.81 -6.98
C ASN A 37 21.03 -6.29 -7.24
N LYS A 38 20.45 -5.82 -8.36
CA LYS A 38 20.29 -4.40 -8.68
C LYS A 38 19.16 -3.74 -7.90
N HIS A 39 18.11 -4.52 -7.59
CA HIS A 39 16.88 -4.01 -6.99
C HIS A 39 16.74 -4.37 -5.50
N ASP A 40 17.22 -5.53 -5.10
CA ASP A 40 17.25 -5.97 -3.70
C ASP A 40 18.64 -5.74 -3.11
N ASN A 41 18.96 -4.50 -2.83
CA ASN A 41 20.22 -4.09 -2.22
C ASN A 41 19.99 -3.04 -1.12
N LYS A 42 21.06 -2.78 -0.35
CA LYS A 42 21.00 -1.85 0.78
C LYS A 42 20.62 -0.43 0.35
N GLU A 43 21.10 0.04 -0.78
CA GLU A 43 20.81 1.39 -1.28
C GLU A 43 19.32 1.58 -1.56
N ASN A 44 18.68 0.64 -2.26
CA ASN A 44 17.25 0.70 -2.54
C ASN A 44 16.41 0.56 -1.26
N TYR A 45 16.84 -0.28 -0.32
CA TYR A 45 16.20 -0.38 0.99
C TYR A 45 16.28 0.95 1.75
N ASP A 46 17.45 1.56 1.80
CA ASP A 46 17.66 2.84 2.49
C ASP A 46 16.82 3.96 1.82
N MET A 47 16.78 4.03 0.49
CA MET A 47 15.94 4.98 -0.24
C MET A 47 14.45 4.79 0.09
N TRP A 48 13.96 3.56 0.06
CA TRP A 48 12.56 3.26 0.35
C TRP A 48 12.19 3.58 1.81
N THR A 49 13.04 3.23 2.77
CA THR A 49 12.80 3.51 4.19
C THR A 49 12.89 5.00 4.50
N ASN A 50 13.82 5.73 3.88
CA ASN A 50 13.94 7.17 4.04
C ASN A 50 12.70 7.89 3.51
N MET A 51 12.15 7.45 2.38
CA MET A 51 10.88 7.98 1.87
C MET A 51 9.76 7.87 2.93
N ILE A 52 9.64 6.73 3.60
CA ILE A 52 8.63 6.51 4.65
C ILE A 52 8.90 7.40 5.87
N LYS A 53 10.15 7.50 6.32
CA LYS A 53 10.53 8.22 7.55
C LYS A 53 10.55 9.73 7.40
N GLU A 54 10.92 10.24 6.24
CA GLU A 54 11.17 11.66 6.00
C GLU A 54 10.00 12.38 5.33
N THR A 55 9.11 11.66 4.63
CA THR A 55 7.94 12.28 4.01
C THR A 55 6.93 12.70 5.08
N LYS A 56 6.67 14.00 5.13
CA LYS A 56 5.66 14.56 6.06
C LYS A 56 4.29 13.94 5.79
N ASN A 57 3.57 13.61 6.86
CA ASN A 57 2.22 13.01 6.79
C ASN A 57 2.18 11.64 6.08
N TYR A 58 3.30 10.94 6.00
CA TYR A 58 3.36 9.56 5.54
C TYR A 58 3.08 8.62 6.70
N LYS A 59 2.14 7.72 6.53
CA LYS A 59 1.73 6.76 7.57
C LYS A 59 1.60 5.36 7.01
N VAL A 60 1.73 4.39 7.90
CA VAL A 60 1.74 2.98 7.56
C VAL A 60 0.73 2.22 8.42
N ILE A 61 -0.09 1.41 7.79
CA ILE A 61 -0.96 0.42 8.44
C ILE A 61 -0.42 -0.96 8.10
N THR A 62 -0.12 -1.78 9.11
CA THR A 62 0.29 -3.16 8.92
C THR A 62 -0.77 -4.13 9.42
N TYR A 63 -0.86 -5.27 8.74
CA TYR A 63 -1.56 -6.46 9.23
C TYR A 63 -0.53 -7.52 9.62
N THR A 64 -0.57 -7.98 10.88
CA THR A 64 0.40 -8.93 11.44
C THR A 64 -0.30 -10.19 11.94
N GLU A 65 0.34 -11.34 11.74
CA GLU A 65 -0.01 -12.63 12.34
C GLU A 65 1.27 -13.24 12.97
N ASN A 66 1.14 -13.73 14.19
CA ASN A 66 2.28 -14.34 14.94
C ASN A 66 3.54 -13.44 14.92
N ASN A 67 3.37 -12.15 15.18
CA ASN A 67 4.41 -11.11 15.16
C ASN A 67 5.13 -10.94 13.79
N ARG A 68 4.54 -11.43 12.71
CA ARG A 68 5.07 -11.24 11.35
C ARG A 68 4.16 -10.33 10.55
N VAL A 69 4.74 -9.40 9.81
CA VAL A 69 4.00 -8.56 8.86
C VAL A 69 3.55 -9.44 7.69
N ILE A 70 2.25 -9.44 7.44
CA ILE A 70 1.62 -10.21 6.36
C ILE A 70 1.18 -9.30 5.21
N GLY A 71 0.90 -8.05 5.52
CA GLY A 71 0.56 -7.03 4.54
C GLY A 71 0.60 -5.64 5.15
N PHE A 72 0.67 -4.63 4.29
CA PHE A 72 0.67 -3.24 4.70
C PHE A 72 0.01 -2.33 3.66
N LEU A 73 -0.40 -1.17 4.14
CA LEU A 73 -0.92 -0.07 3.35
C LEU A 73 -0.24 1.21 3.81
N ASN A 74 0.42 1.90 2.88
CA ASN A 74 1.03 3.20 3.11
C ASN A 74 0.15 4.29 2.51
N TYR A 75 -0.01 5.39 3.22
CA TYR A 75 -0.76 6.55 2.73
C TYR A 75 -0.09 7.85 3.13
N CYS A 76 -0.36 8.89 2.38
CA CYS A 76 0.13 10.24 2.67
C CYS A 76 -0.86 11.29 2.18
N ILE A 77 -0.61 12.52 2.60
CA ILE A 77 -1.36 13.70 2.17
C ILE A 77 -0.40 14.61 1.43
N ILE A 78 -0.65 14.81 0.13
CA ILE A 78 0.17 15.66 -0.73
C ILE A 78 -0.72 16.76 -1.27
N GLU A 79 -0.38 18.02 -1.01
CA GLU A 79 -1.12 19.21 -1.49
C GLU A 79 -2.63 19.13 -1.19
N GLY A 80 -2.97 18.66 0.01
CA GLY A 80 -4.36 18.52 0.44
C GLY A 80 -5.11 17.31 -0.15
N ASN A 81 -4.48 16.50 -0.98
CA ASN A 81 -5.05 15.29 -1.55
C ASN A 81 -4.59 14.05 -0.76
N LEU A 82 -5.52 13.13 -0.56
CA LEU A 82 -5.26 11.86 0.11
C LEU A 82 -4.83 10.79 -0.91
N TRP A 83 -3.68 10.19 -0.65
CA TRP A 83 -3.07 9.17 -1.49
C TRP A 83 -2.86 7.87 -0.73
N ILE A 84 -3.28 6.75 -1.30
CA ILE A 84 -2.71 5.45 -0.96
C ILE A 84 -1.45 5.29 -1.81
N SER A 85 -0.29 5.32 -1.16
CA SER A 85 1.02 5.28 -1.83
C SER A 85 1.43 3.88 -2.20
N GLU A 86 1.12 2.90 -1.35
CA GLU A 86 1.53 1.52 -1.55
C GLU A 86 0.61 0.56 -0.79
N VAL A 87 0.29 -0.57 -1.40
CA VAL A 87 -0.36 -1.70 -0.74
C VAL A 87 0.34 -2.98 -1.15
N GLN A 88 0.82 -3.73 -0.17
CA GLN A 88 1.44 -5.02 -0.40
C GLN A 88 0.84 -6.09 0.54
N ILE A 89 0.62 -7.28 0.02
CA ILE A 89 0.20 -8.45 0.78
C ILE A 89 1.11 -9.61 0.39
N LYS A 90 1.62 -10.31 1.38
CA LYS A 90 2.44 -11.50 1.18
C LYS A 90 1.71 -12.50 0.28
N ASN A 91 2.41 -13.07 -0.70
CA ASN A 91 1.79 -13.86 -1.76
C ASN A 91 0.88 -14.99 -1.25
N ASP A 92 1.34 -15.75 -0.25
CA ASP A 92 0.58 -16.86 0.33
C ASP A 92 -0.68 -16.44 1.12
N TYR A 93 -0.83 -15.13 1.34
CA TYR A 93 -1.95 -14.53 2.08
C TYR A 93 -2.90 -13.71 1.20
N LYS A 94 -2.67 -13.67 -0.10
CA LYS A 94 -3.60 -13.04 -1.05
C LYS A 94 -4.94 -13.78 -1.07
N ASN A 95 -5.99 -13.07 -1.44
CA ASN A 95 -7.38 -13.58 -1.50
C ASN A 95 -7.97 -14.05 -0.14
N LYS A 96 -7.34 -13.70 0.99
CA LYS A 96 -7.80 -14.00 2.36
C LYS A 96 -8.44 -12.79 3.06
N GLY A 97 -8.88 -11.78 2.31
CA GLY A 97 -9.56 -10.59 2.83
C GLY A 97 -8.67 -9.57 3.55
N ILE A 98 -7.34 -9.73 3.52
CA ILE A 98 -6.40 -8.82 4.22
C ILE A 98 -6.47 -7.42 3.65
N LEU A 99 -6.58 -7.27 2.32
CA LEU A 99 -6.76 -5.97 1.67
C LEU A 99 -8.00 -5.24 2.22
N LYS A 100 -9.13 -5.93 2.34
CA LYS A 100 -10.37 -5.35 2.89
C LYS A 100 -10.16 -4.88 4.34
N LYS A 101 -9.44 -5.65 5.15
CA LYS A 101 -9.11 -5.28 6.54
C LYS A 101 -8.22 -4.05 6.63
N LEU A 102 -7.19 -3.94 5.77
CA LEU A 102 -6.29 -2.78 5.71
C LEU A 102 -7.06 -1.52 5.28
N ILE A 103 -7.83 -1.60 4.20
CA ILE A 103 -8.64 -0.48 3.70
C ILE A 103 -9.71 -0.08 4.71
N LYS A 104 -10.33 -1.04 5.40
CA LYS A 104 -11.30 -0.75 6.48
C LYS A 104 -10.65 0.04 7.63
N LYS A 105 -9.48 -0.39 8.10
CA LYS A 105 -8.74 0.36 9.13
C LYS A 105 -8.40 1.76 8.67
N PHE A 106 -7.91 1.91 7.44
CA PHE A 106 -7.59 3.20 6.83
C PHE A 106 -8.83 4.12 6.77
N ALA A 107 -9.94 3.66 6.20
CA ALA A 107 -11.15 4.46 6.01
C ALA A 107 -11.82 4.90 7.33
N LEU A 108 -11.57 4.18 8.42
CA LEU A 108 -12.12 4.48 9.74
C LEU A 108 -11.27 5.46 10.57
N LEU A 109 -10.09 5.86 10.10
CA LEU A 109 -9.28 6.88 10.76
C LEU A 109 -9.96 8.25 10.67
N ASP A 110 -10.06 8.95 11.79
CA ASP A 110 -10.75 10.25 11.82
C ASP A 110 -10.10 11.31 10.92
N GLU A 111 -8.79 11.25 10.77
CA GLU A 111 -8.04 12.12 9.86
C GLU A 111 -8.34 11.84 8.38
N ILE A 112 -8.82 10.66 8.04
CA ILE A 112 -9.13 10.23 6.66
C ILE A 112 -10.57 10.61 6.28
N LYS A 113 -11.50 10.56 7.22
CA LYS A 113 -12.93 10.83 6.99
C LYS A 113 -13.24 12.24 6.46
N LYS A 114 -12.32 13.19 6.65
CA LYS A 114 -12.47 14.56 6.16
C LYS A 114 -12.17 14.73 4.66
N TYR A 115 -11.66 13.70 4.00
CA TYR A 115 -11.36 13.74 2.56
C TYR A 115 -12.52 13.15 1.75
N ASP A 116 -12.88 13.82 0.66
CA ASP A 116 -13.97 13.38 -0.22
C ASP A 116 -13.58 12.20 -1.10
N SER A 117 -12.28 12.03 -1.33
CA SER A 117 -11.78 11.01 -2.26
C SER A 117 -10.36 10.59 -1.96
N ILE A 118 -10.01 9.41 -2.49
CA ILE A 118 -8.70 8.77 -2.39
C ILE A 118 -8.14 8.59 -3.79
N THR A 119 -6.87 8.91 -3.97
CA THR A 119 -6.13 8.70 -5.22
C THR A 119 -5.09 7.61 -5.03
N ILE A 120 -4.87 6.81 -6.06
CA ILE A 120 -3.78 5.83 -6.16
C ILE A 120 -3.08 5.95 -7.51
N HIS A 121 -1.79 5.64 -7.53
CA HIS A 121 -1.03 5.44 -8.75
C HIS A 121 -0.85 3.94 -8.98
N ILE A 122 -1.19 3.46 -10.18
CA ILE A 122 -0.98 2.07 -10.61
C ILE A 122 -0.16 2.11 -11.88
N ASN A 123 0.99 1.46 -11.87
CA ASN A 123 1.83 1.34 -13.05
C ASN A 123 1.02 0.77 -14.22
N ASP A 124 1.22 1.31 -15.42
CA ASP A 124 0.42 0.95 -16.59
C ASP A 124 0.48 -0.56 -16.93
N ASN A 125 1.58 -1.20 -16.65
CA ASN A 125 1.79 -2.64 -16.86
C ASN A 125 1.28 -3.52 -15.72
N ASN A 126 0.80 -2.95 -14.60
CA ASN A 126 0.31 -3.72 -13.45
C ASN A 126 -1.18 -4.07 -13.57
N ASN A 127 -1.49 -5.00 -14.46
CA ASN A 127 -2.86 -5.43 -14.73
C ASN A 127 -3.55 -6.09 -13.53
N VAL A 128 -2.80 -6.72 -12.64
CA VAL A 128 -3.35 -7.34 -11.41
C VAL A 128 -3.89 -6.26 -10.49
N SER A 129 -3.09 -5.23 -10.18
CA SER A 129 -3.54 -4.11 -9.36
C SER A 129 -4.68 -3.34 -10.00
N LYS A 130 -4.64 -3.11 -11.32
CA LYS A 130 -5.75 -2.47 -12.04
C LYS A 130 -7.07 -3.22 -11.82
N LYS A 131 -7.08 -4.54 -11.97
CA LYS A 131 -8.28 -5.37 -11.74
C LYS A 131 -8.78 -5.27 -10.29
N VAL A 132 -7.87 -5.39 -9.33
CA VAL A 132 -8.21 -5.33 -7.89
C VAL A 132 -8.84 -3.98 -7.54
N PHE A 133 -8.19 -2.88 -7.87
CA PHE A 133 -8.66 -1.54 -7.49
C PHE A 133 -9.90 -1.11 -8.27
N THR A 134 -10.05 -1.51 -9.53
CA THR A 134 -11.29 -1.30 -10.28
C THR A 134 -12.46 -2.08 -9.66
N HIS A 135 -12.23 -3.31 -9.20
CA HIS A 135 -13.25 -4.10 -8.48
C HIS A 135 -13.69 -3.43 -7.16
N ILE A 136 -12.79 -2.76 -6.46
CA ILE A 136 -13.11 -1.96 -5.27
C ILE A 136 -13.97 -0.74 -5.62
N GLY A 137 -13.88 -0.24 -6.86
CA GLY A 137 -14.63 0.91 -7.35
C GLY A 137 -13.78 2.11 -7.75
N PHE A 138 -12.45 1.97 -7.74
CA PHE A 138 -11.57 3.02 -8.27
C PHE A 138 -11.76 3.16 -9.78
N LYS A 139 -11.82 4.41 -10.24
CA LYS A 139 -11.99 4.76 -11.66
C LYS A 139 -10.73 5.46 -12.19
N PRO A 140 -10.28 5.14 -13.40
CA PRO A 140 -9.14 5.81 -14.00
C PRO A 140 -9.44 7.30 -14.22
N THR A 141 -8.51 8.17 -13.86
CA THR A 141 -8.51 9.59 -14.18
C THR A 141 -7.41 9.94 -15.18
N SER A 142 -6.45 9.06 -15.36
CA SER A 142 -5.43 9.06 -16.42
C SER A 142 -4.93 7.62 -16.64
N ASN A 143 -3.89 7.43 -17.46
CA ASN A 143 -3.34 6.10 -17.73
C ASN A 143 -2.85 5.37 -16.47
N THR A 144 -2.40 6.10 -15.46
CA THR A 144 -1.79 5.54 -14.24
C THR A 144 -2.45 6.00 -12.94
N LEU A 145 -3.34 6.98 -12.99
CA LEU A 145 -4.03 7.51 -11.82
C LEU A 145 -5.45 6.99 -11.74
N TYR A 146 -5.82 6.55 -10.55
CA TYR A 146 -7.16 6.05 -10.23
C TYR A 146 -7.69 6.75 -8.99
N LYS A 147 -8.99 7.01 -8.97
CA LYS A 147 -9.66 7.72 -7.88
C LYS A 147 -10.95 7.04 -7.47
N ILE A 148 -11.25 7.08 -6.18
CA ILE A 148 -12.53 6.63 -5.62
C ILE A 148 -13.07 7.70 -4.66
N SER A 149 -14.40 7.86 -4.60
CA SER A 149 -15.00 8.71 -3.56
C SER A 149 -14.97 8.00 -2.20
N MET A 150 -14.89 8.77 -1.12
CA MET A 150 -15.01 8.20 0.23
C MET A 150 -16.34 7.49 0.42
N LYS A 151 -17.43 8.02 -0.14
CA LYS A 151 -18.74 7.38 -0.12
C LYS A 151 -18.73 5.98 -0.76
N ASP A 152 -18.06 5.83 -1.90
CA ASP A 152 -18.01 4.54 -2.60
C ASP A 152 -17.13 3.52 -1.87
N ILE A 153 -16.03 3.96 -1.22
CA ILE A 153 -15.21 3.06 -0.40
C ILE A 153 -15.97 2.56 0.83
N ILE A 154 -16.72 3.44 1.50
CA ILE A 154 -17.56 3.08 2.64
C ILE A 154 -18.64 2.07 2.22
N LYS A 155 -19.27 2.30 1.07
CA LYS A 155 -20.26 1.36 0.50
C LYS A 155 -19.62 0.00 0.19
N TRP A 156 -18.46 -0.03 -0.43
CA TRP A 156 -17.76 -1.29 -0.72
C TRP A 156 -17.37 -2.05 0.55
N LEU A 157 -17.03 -1.34 1.62
CA LEU A 157 -16.72 -1.91 2.93
C LEU A 157 -17.98 -2.42 3.68
N GLU A 158 -19.18 -2.05 3.24
CA GLU A 158 -20.45 -2.33 3.91
C GLU A 158 -20.52 -1.71 5.33
N LEU A 159 -20.10 -0.45 5.45
CA LEU A 159 -20.07 0.32 6.70
C LEU A 159 -21.24 1.32 6.76
#